data_fd23f7eeaabb5ab56f07104137342d96
#
_entry.id   fd23f7eeaabb5ab56f07104137342d96
#
_cell.length_a   1.000
_cell.length_b   1.000
_cell.length_c   1.000
_cell.angle_alpha   90.00
_cell.angle_beta   90.00
_cell.angle_gamma   90.00
#
_symmetry.space_group_name_H-M   'P 1'
#
loop_
_entity.id
_entity.type
_entity.pdbx_description
1 polymer ?
#
loop_
_entity_poly.entity_id
_entity_poly.type
_entity_poly.pdbx_seq_one_letter_code
_entity_poly.pdbx_strand_id
1 'polypeptide(L)'
;MLNNAPLTPALACVLVCLAGAASAQTPVSAPSASLPIRVGVIGQRDLSLAEALAEALANNPDIAVARTTIEQAAFGVGGALGAFDPLFSVQSSLVRQVTPVASIIGGTASGALTQNDLVVGPRVSGLSPLYGTSYQASFTTRRQATDNAFVTLNPQYPSSLALFVTQPLLRGRRVDAARRQVEVAKRNQELTEAQFRQRVMDVALQVEQAYWDLVFARENLSVLSAGLDLNNRLVDANRRMVDQGVAAPIDVVEAETQRANLRQNVFAAQTTLTRVENTLKVLLAPDPSAGIWSVALAPTTSPTTPAAEMALDAAVKAALGSRPELQQLSISSATNRTNTDFFRDQARPQVDLVGGYTSAGLAGRTFVSQTGNPLTSSFGPLFERINTLSNVQGLPPLVISGGSDSGVPATFIGGVGQSFTNLFRQDFPSVEVGVRVSLPFHGRAAEANLASSLVEARRIELQRRQVENAVAADVRNAMQAVASARATLEAATDATRLAEQQYTSEQRKFEAGTSTVFFVLQRQSALINTRSQRARAEADLSKGLAQLNRATGRILDVHQITLSGQ
;
A
#
# COMPACT_ATOMS: atom_id res chain seq x y z
N MET A 1 40.03 29.94 17.72
CA MET A 1 39.98 30.95 18.81
C MET A 1 39.55 30.19 20.04
N LEU A 2 40.50 29.75 20.87
CA LEU A 2 40.85 30.34 22.17
C LEU A 2 39.68 30.23 23.15
N ASN A 3 39.75 29.64 24.29
CA ASN A 3 40.80 29.33 25.25
C ASN A 3 40.16 28.62 26.45
N ASN A 4 40.76 27.65 26.97
CA ASN A 4 41.54 27.47 28.20
C ASN A 4 40.78 26.79 29.37
N ALA A 5 41.34 25.65 29.74
CA ALA A 5 41.42 25.10 31.09
C ALA A 5 42.24 26.04 32.02
N PRO A 6 42.56 25.74 33.30
CA PRO A 6 42.55 24.49 34.07
C PRO A 6 42.27 24.70 35.59
N LEU A 7 42.34 23.66 36.43
CA LEU A 7 43.24 23.51 37.62
C LEU A 7 42.64 22.57 38.69
N THR A 8 43.38 21.49 38.92
CA THR A 8 43.46 20.77 40.21
C THR A 8 44.19 21.65 41.26
N PRO A 9 44.14 21.40 42.60
CA PRO A 9 44.96 20.32 43.16
C PRO A 9 44.50 19.66 44.51
N ALA A 10 45.19 18.56 44.81
CA ALA A 10 45.90 18.15 46.04
C ALA A 10 45.16 17.48 47.19
N LEU A 11 45.44 16.21 47.34
CA LEU A 11 46.12 15.53 48.48
C LEU A 11 45.78 15.99 49.90
N ALA A 12 45.26 15.05 50.70
CA ALA A 12 45.69 14.84 52.07
C ALA A 12 45.44 13.38 52.52
N CYS A 13 46.53 12.64 52.72
CA CYS A 13 46.59 11.38 53.47
C CYS A 13 46.29 11.64 54.94
N VAL A 14 45.38 10.83 55.54
CA VAL A 14 45.44 10.53 57.00
C VAL A 14 45.31 9.06 57.23
N LEU A 15 46.39 8.46 57.61
CA LEU A 15 46.52 7.10 58.17
C LEU A 15 45.99 7.13 59.61
N VAL A 16 44.96 6.34 59.94
CA VAL A 16 44.69 5.97 61.31
C VAL A 16 44.52 4.45 61.39
N CYS A 17 45.54 3.83 61.95
CA CYS A 17 45.48 2.46 62.49
C CYS A 17 44.60 2.43 63.73
N LEU A 18 43.60 1.56 63.76
CA LEU A 18 42.98 1.08 65.01
C LEU A 18 42.63 -0.39 64.93
N ALA A 19 43.09 -1.05 65.92
CA ALA A 19 43.14 -2.51 66.16
C ALA A 19 41.75 -3.17 66.26
N GLY A 20 41.80 -4.46 65.98
CA GLY A 20 40.74 -5.41 65.92
C GLY A 20 39.73 -5.49 67.04
N ALA A 21 38.49 -5.79 66.64
CA ALA A 21 37.56 -6.55 67.40
C ALA A 21 36.93 -7.58 66.43
N ALA A 22 37.25 -8.84 66.67
CA ALA A 22 36.57 -9.99 66.03
C ALA A 22 35.15 -10.03 66.53
N SER A 23 34.21 -9.41 65.81
CA SER A 23 32.79 -9.61 66.01
C SER A 23 32.36 -10.91 65.32
N ALA A 24 31.92 -11.88 66.11
CA ALA A 24 31.24 -13.08 65.66
C ALA A 24 30.10 -12.66 64.69
N GLN A 25 30.22 -13.01 63.41
CA GLN A 25 29.16 -12.87 62.43
C GLN A 25 28.05 -13.85 62.84
N THR A 26 26.97 -13.32 63.34
CA THR A 26 25.67 -14.01 63.38
C THR A 26 25.34 -14.47 61.95
N PRO A 27 24.90 -15.73 61.75
CA PRO A 27 24.50 -16.19 60.44
C PRO A 27 23.33 -15.32 59.96
N VAL A 28 23.57 -14.47 58.98
CA VAL A 28 22.53 -13.76 58.27
C VAL A 28 21.67 -14.80 57.61
N SER A 29 20.46 -14.99 58.16
CA SER A 29 19.44 -15.79 57.52
C SER A 29 19.28 -15.26 56.09
N ALA A 30 19.63 -16.10 55.10
CA ALA A 30 19.57 -15.75 53.72
C ALA A 30 18.11 -15.37 53.39
N PRO A 31 17.85 -14.17 52.86
CA PRO A 31 16.49 -13.80 52.51
C PRO A 31 15.93 -14.83 51.52
N SER A 32 14.74 -15.35 51.80
CA SER A 32 13.97 -16.13 50.84
C SER A 32 14.03 -15.41 49.50
N ALA A 33 14.49 -16.07 48.47
CA ALA A 33 14.74 -15.48 47.19
C ALA A 33 13.40 -15.08 46.54
N SER A 34 12.92 -13.89 46.90
CA SER A 34 11.86 -13.28 46.10
C SER A 34 12.34 -13.08 44.67
N LEU A 35 11.54 -13.52 43.72
CA LEU A 35 11.79 -13.24 42.30
C LEU A 35 12.02 -11.73 42.12
N PRO A 36 12.96 -11.30 41.28
CA PRO A 36 13.14 -9.90 40.97
C PRO A 36 11.81 -9.31 40.50
N ILE A 37 11.47 -8.11 40.99
CA ILE A 37 10.27 -7.41 40.58
C ILE A 37 10.38 -7.14 39.07
N ARG A 38 9.34 -7.51 38.32
CA ARG A 38 9.29 -7.26 36.87
C ARG A 38 9.10 -5.77 36.62
N VAL A 39 10.02 -5.14 35.90
CA VAL A 39 10.02 -3.70 35.64
C VAL A 39 8.76 -3.30 34.85
N GLY A 40 7.98 -2.34 35.37
CA GLY A 40 6.82 -1.78 34.68
C GLY A 40 5.56 -2.66 34.70
N VAL A 41 5.57 -3.82 35.42
CA VAL A 41 4.40 -4.70 35.52
C VAL A 41 3.73 -4.50 36.88
N ILE A 42 2.47 -4.04 36.87
CA ILE A 42 1.70 -3.70 38.08
C ILE A 42 0.58 -4.71 38.35
N GLY A 43 0.01 -5.33 37.31
CA GLY A 43 -1.12 -6.23 37.38
C GLY A 43 -0.97 -7.51 36.60
N GLN A 44 -1.99 -8.37 36.63
CA GLN A 44 -2.10 -9.56 35.79
C GLN A 44 -3.42 -9.51 35.02
N ARG A 45 -3.40 -9.95 33.78
CA ARG A 45 -4.57 -10.10 32.91
C ARG A 45 -4.59 -11.52 32.32
N ASP A 46 -5.69 -12.18 32.52
CA ASP A 46 -5.98 -13.45 31.87
C ASP A 46 -6.27 -13.20 30.39
N LEU A 47 -5.71 -14.05 29.53
CA LEU A 47 -5.80 -13.89 28.08
C LEU A 47 -6.02 -15.26 27.43
N SER A 48 -7.14 -15.43 26.75
CA SER A 48 -7.37 -16.60 25.91
C SER A 48 -6.76 -16.40 24.51
N LEU A 49 -6.52 -17.49 23.79
CA LEU A 49 -6.02 -17.43 22.40
C LEU A 49 -6.98 -16.68 21.49
N ALA A 50 -8.30 -16.90 21.66
CA ALA A 50 -9.32 -16.21 20.87
C ALA A 50 -9.31 -14.69 21.11
N GLU A 51 -9.18 -14.26 22.37
CA GLU A 51 -9.04 -12.83 22.71
C GLU A 51 -7.75 -12.24 22.17
N ALA A 52 -6.63 -12.97 22.28
CA ALA A 52 -5.35 -12.52 21.70
C ALA A 52 -5.44 -12.30 20.18
N LEU A 53 -6.06 -13.23 19.46
CA LEU A 53 -6.28 -13.09 18.03
C LEU A 53 -7.21 -11.91 17.70
N ALA A 54 -8.32 -11.76 18.43
CA ALA A 54 -9.26 -10.65 18.23
C ALA A 54 -8.60 -9.29 18.48
N GLU A 55 -7.80 -9.18 19.56
CA GLU A 55 -7.08 -7.95 19.92
C GLU A 55 -5.99 -7.62 18.88
N ALA A 56 -5.25 -8.62 18.41
CA ALA A 56 -4.27 -8.44 17.33
C ALA A 56 -4.92 -7.98 16.02
N LEU A 57 -6.05 -8.57 15.63
CA LEU A 57 -6.78 -8.19 14.41
C LEU A 57 -7.32 -6.75 14.48
N ALA A 58 -7.65 -6.27 15.67
CA ALA A 58 -8.14 -4.91 15.88
C ALA A 58 -7.00 -3.88 15.94
N ASN A 59 -5.89 -4.22 16.59
CA ASN A 59 -4.88 -3.25 17.02
C ASN A 59 -3.54 -3.37 16.31
N ASN A 60 -3.27 -4.49 15.61
CA ASN A 60 -1.95 -4.72 15.02
C ASN A 60 -1.62 -3.69 13.93
N PRO A 61 -0.50 -2.97 14.04
CA PRO A 61 -0.11 -1.95 13.06
C PRO A 61 0.08 -2.48 11.64
N ASP A 62 0.56 -3.71 11.48
CA ASP A 62 0.75 -4.33 10.17
C ASP A 62 -0.59 -4.56 9.44
N ILE A 63 -1.62 -4.95 10.20
CA ILE A 63 -2.99 -5.09 9.66
C ILE A 63 -3.57 -3.72 9.33
N ALA A 64 -3.35 -2.71 10.19
CA ALA A 64 -3.78 -1.35 9.93
C ALA A 64 -3.15 -0.79 8.65
N VAL A 65 -1.83 -0.95 8.46
CA VAL A 65 -1.13 -0.56 7.23
C VAL A 65 -1.67 -1.31 6.01
N ALA A 66 -1.90 -2.62 6.12
CA ALA A 66 -2.45 -3.40 5.01
C ALA A 66 -3.89 -2.97 4.66
N ARG A 67 -4.68 -2.53 5.63
CA ARG A 67 -6.04 -1.97 5.40
C ARG A 67 -5.99 -0.65 4.66
N THR A 68 -5.09 0.28 5.05
CA THR A 68 -4.92 1.54 4.32
C THR A 68 -4.46 1.33 2.87
N THR A 69 -3.73 0.25 2.58
CA THR A 69 -3.35 -0.10 1.21
C THR A 69 -4.57 -0.50 0.36
N ILE A 70 -5.58 -1.17 0.94
CA ILE A 70 -6.85 -1.47 0.24
C ILE A 70 -7.60 -0.17 -0.07
N GLU A 71 -7.70 0.76 0.89
CA GLU A 71 -8.33 2.07 0.68
C GLU A 71 -7.61 2.85 -0.43
N GLN A 72 -6.29 2.86 -0.43
CA GLN A 72 -5.48 3.48 -1.48
C GLN A 72 -5.77 2.85 -2.86
N ALA A 73 -5.89 1.52 -2.94
CA ALA A 73 -6.23 0.83 -4.18
C ALA A 73 -7.64 1.18 -4.67
N ALA A 74 -8.62 1.33 -3.76
CA ALA A 74 -9.97 1.78 -4.09
C ALA A 74 -9.98 3.20 -4.66
N PHE A 75 -9.23 4.15 -4.06
CA PHE A 75 -9.04 5.48 -4.65
C PHE A 75 -8.31 5.43 -5.99
N GLY A 76 -7.42 4.46 -6.20
CA GLY A 76 -6.78 4.21 -7.49
C GLY A 76 -7.79 3.88 -8.59
N VAL A 77 -8.85 3.12 -8.28
CA VAL A 77 -9.95 2.86 -9.22
C VAL A 77 -10.71 4.15 -9.53
N GLY A 78 -11.03 4.96 -8.50
CA GLY A 78 -11.66 6.27 -8.68
C GLY A 78 -10.82 7.19 -9.58
N GLY A 79 -9.51 7.26 -9.33
CA GLY A 79 -8.58 8.03 -10.17
C GLY A 79 -8.52 7.55 -11.63
N ALA A 80 -8.59 6.23 -11.86
CA ALA A 80 -8.63 5.67 -13.20
C ALA A 80 -9.96 6.00 -13.94
N LEU A 81 -11.08 6.04 -13.22
CA LEU A 81 -12.39 6.44 -13.76
C LEU A 81 -12.41 7.91 -14.16
N GLY A 82 -11.62 8.76 -13.51
CA GLY A 82 -11.47 10.18 -13.87
C GLY A 82 -11.01 10.43 -15.31
N ALA A 83 -10.48 9.41 -16.01
CA ALA A 83 -10.19 9.50 -17.45
C ALA A 83 -11.46 9.73 -18.32
N PHE A 84 -12.65 9.46 -17.78
CA PHE A 84 -13.94 9.66 -18.44
C PHE A 84 -14.65 10.93 -17.99
N ASP A 85 -14.09 11.66 -17.02
CA ASP A 85 -14.67 12.90 -16.55
C ASP A 85 -14.54 13.98 -17.63
N PRO A 86 -15.62 14.75 -17.89
CA PRO A 86 -15.55 15.86 -18.83
C PRO A 86 -14.61 16.95 -18.30
N LEU A 87 -13.66 17.34 -19.12
CA LEU A 87 -12.76 18.47 -18.81
C LEU A 87 -13.34 19.77 -19.36
N PHE A 88 -13.67 20.70 -18.49
CA PHE A 88 -13.97 22.09 -18.85
C PHE A 88 -12.70 22.92 -18.75
N SER A 89 -12.39 23.66 -19.81
CA SER A 89 -11.25 24.56 -19.86
C SER A 89 -11.65 25.88 -20.52
N VAL A 90 -11.05 26.97 -20.06
CA VAL A 90 -11.21 28.28 -20.68
C VAL A 90 -9.83 28.81 -21.01
N GLN A 91 -9.63 29.13 -22.28
CA GLN A 91 -8.41 29.78 -22.74
C GLN A 91 -8.72 31.25 -23.09
N SER A 92 -7.92 32.18 -22.57
CA SER A 92 -7.95 33.59 -22.98
C SER A 92 -6.53 34.01 -23.36
N SER A 93 -6.41 34.68 -24.51
CA SER A 93 -5.10 35.18 -24.97
C SER A 93 -5.25 36.52 -25.64
N LEU A 94 -4.27 37.40 -25.42
CA LEU A 94 -4.09 38.65 -26.14
C LEU A 94 -2.85 38.49 -27.03
N VAL A 95 -3.05 38.59 -28.34
CA VAL A 95 -1.99 38.43 -29.32
C VAL A 95 -1.86 39.72 -30.13
N ARG A 96 -0.64 40.27 -30.15
CA ARG A 96 -0.28 41.33 -31.09
C ARG A 96 0.69 40.73 -32.10
N GLN A 97 0.24 40.70 -33.35
CA GLN A 97 1.04 40.17 -34.45
C GLN A 97 1.38 41.32 -35.41
N VAL A 98 2.65 41.44 -35.74
CA VAL A 98 3.15 42.35 -36.78
C VAL A 98 3.74 41.51 -37.89
N THR A 99 3.09 41.56 -39.06
CA THR A 99 3.52 40.75 -40.22
C THR A 99 4.10 41.67 -41.29
N PRO A 100 5.35 41.44 -41.77
CA PRO A 100 5.90 42.23 -42.88
C PRO A 100 5.11 41.95 -44.14
N VAL A 101 4.79 43.02 -44.88
CA VAL A 101 4.04 42.93 -46.12
C VAL A 101 4.84 43.66 -47.22
N ALA A 102 5.16 42.98 -48.29
CA ALA A 102 5.96 43.51 -49.38
C ALA A 102 5.13 44.13 -50.53
N SER A 103 3.80 44.14 -50.39
CA SER A 103 2.87 44.65 -51.43
C SER A 103 1.85 45.60 -50.86
N ILE A 104 1.55 46.65 -51.59
CA ILE A 104 0.47 47.60 -51.27
C ILE A 104 -0.90 46.89 -51.24
N ILE A 105 -1.10 45.87 -52.05
CA ILE A 105 -2.28 45.00 -52.03
C ILE A 105 -2.42 44.23 -50.73
N GLY A 106 -1.33 44.07 -49.94
CA GLY A 106 -1.34 43.51 -48.61
C GLY A 106 -2.08 44.33 -47.53
N GLY A 107 -2.58 45.50 -47.90
CA GLY A 107 -3.48 46.29 -47.04
C GLY A 107 -2.81 47.32 -46.17
N THR A 108 -1.49 47.54 -46.32
CA THR A 108 -0.77 48.56 -45.55
C THR A 108 0.30 49.27 -46.42
N ALA A 109 0.41 50.58 -46.28
CA ALA A 109 1.48 51.36 -46.94
C ALA A 109 2.79 51.38 -46.11
N SER A 110 2.76 50.98 -44.86
CA SER A 110 3.89 51.02 -43.93
C SER A 110 4.84 49.81 -44.06
N GLY A 111 4.53 48.84 -44.94
CA GLY A 111 5.29 47.60 -45.09
C GLY A 111 5.12 46.61 -43.94
N ALA A 112 4.29 46.90 -42.96
CA ALA A 112 4.02 46.03 -41.81
C ALA A 112 2.52 46.08 -41.44
N LEU A 113 1.88 44.90 -41.40
CA LEU A 113 0.49 44.73 -40.97
C LEU A 113 0.43 44.41 -39.47
N THR A 114 -0.24 45.22 -38.68
CA THR A 114 -0.44 45.00 -37.26
C THR A 114 -1.85 44.46 -37.02
N GLN A 115 -1.92 43.34 -36.29
CA GLN A 115 -3.18 42.73 -35.87
C GLN A 115 -3.16 42.52 -34.36
N ASN A 116 -4.20 42.94 -33.68
CA ASN A 116 -4.39 42.73 -32.24
C ASN A 116 -5.63 41.86 -32.03
N ASP A 117 -5.42 40.68 -31.47
CA ASP A 117 -6.45 39.69 -31.22
C ASP A 117 -6.63 39.48 -29.72
N LEU A 118 -7.83 39.65 -29.21
CA LEU A 118 -8.25 39.10 -27.92
C LEU A 118 -9.13 37.89 -28.19
N VAL A 119 -8.67 36.72 -27.80
CA VAL A 119 -9.37 35.44 -28.00
C VAL A 119 -9.84 34.92 -26.64
N VAL A 120 -11.10 34.50 -26.58
CA VAL A 120 -11.67 33.79 -25.41
C VAL A 120 -12.35 32.53 -25.93
N GLY A 121 -11.97 31.36 -25.36
CA GLY A 121 -12.46 30.06 -25.84
C GLY A 121 -12.72 29.07 -24.70
N PRO A 122 -13.93 28.99 -24.17
CA PRO A 122 -14.34 27.86 -23.35
C PRO A 122 -14.46 26.60 -24.22
N ARG A 123 -14.04 25.47 -23.62
CA ARG A 123 -14.04 24.14 -24.22
C ARG A 123 -14.48 23.11 -23.20
N VAL A 124 -15.30 22.15 -23.61
CA VAL A 124 -15.60 20.90 -22.91
C VAL A 124 -15.12 19.76 -23.78
N SER A 125 -14.35 18.85 -23.22
CA SER A 125 -13.90 17.65 -23.92
C SER A 125 -13.93 16.46 -22.99
N GLY A 126 -14.15 15.26 -23.52
CA GLY A 126 -14.18 14.04 -22.73
C GLY A 126 -14.11 12.79 -23.59
N LEU A 127 -13.97 11.67 -22.89
CA LEU A 127 -13.98 10.34 -23.45
C LEU A 127 -15.18 9.57 -22.88
N SER A 128 -15.99 8.97 -23.74
CA SER A 128 -17.11 8.13 -23.30
C SER A 128 -16.60 6.75 -22.87
N PRO A 129 -17.07 6.17 -21.77
CA PRO A 129 -16.77 4.80 -21.40
C PRO A 129 -17.32 3.78 -22.40
N LEU A 130 -18.31 4.19 -23.21
CA LEU A 130 -18.92 3.35 -24.25
C LEU A 130 -18.14 3.49 -25.55
N TYR A 131 -17.57 2.38 -26.00
CA TYR A 131 -16.90 2.24 -27.30
C TYR A 131 -15.72 3.21 -27.59
N GLY A 132 -15.22 3.93 -26.56
CA GLY A 132 -14.06 4.82 -26.71
C GLY A 132 -14.34 6.08 -27.55
N THR A 133 -15.60 6.53 -27.61
CA THR A 133 -15.99 7.74 -28.31
C THR A 133 -15.40 8.96 -27.62
N SER A 134 -14.65 9.80 -28.33
CA SER A 134 -14.21 11.11 -27.83
C SER A 134 -15.12 12.20 -28.36
N TYR A 135 -15.43 13.18 -27.52
CA TYR A 135 -16.24 14.33 -27.87
C TYR A 135 -15.59 15.63 -27.41
N GLN A 136 -15.84 16.68 -28.17
CA GLN A 136 -15.37 18.02 -27.86
C GLN A 136 -16.43 19.03 -28.29
N ALA A 137 -16.79 19.92 -27.38
CA ALA A 137 -17.57 21.14 -27.67
C ALA A 137 -16.69 22.34 -27.35
N SER A 138 -16.53 23.25 -28.28
CA SER A 138 -15.75 24.47 -28.09
C SER A 138 -16.49 25.67 -28.63
N PHE A 139 -16.54 26.73 -27.84
CA PHE A 139 -16.98 28.05 -28.26
C PHE A 139 -15.74 28.94 -28.30
N THR A 140 -15.57 29.72 -29.36
CA THR A 140 -14.45 30.65 -29.47
C THR A 140 -15.03 32.01 -29.92
N THR A 141 -14.67 33.07 -29.23
CA THR A 141 -14.92 34.42 -29.65
C THR A 141 -13.63 35.20 -29.69
N ARG A 142 -13.51 36.07 -30.71
CA ARG A 142 -12.30 36.85 -30.91
C ARG A 142 -12.71 38.33 -31.13
N ARG A 143 -11.99 39.26 -30.52
CA ARG A 143 -11.97 40.65 -30.92
C ARG A 143 -10.70 40.89 -31.71
N GLN A 144 -10.86 41.14 -33.01
CA GLN A 144 -9.75 41.36 -33.92
C GLN A 144 -9.75 42.82 -34.37
N ALA A 145 -8.64 43.51 -34.14
CA ALA A 145 -8.41 44.88 -34.63
C ALA A 145 -7.14 44.89 -35.48
N THR A 146 -7.20 45.53 -36.66
CA THR A 146 -6.09 45.54 -37.61
C THR A 146 -5.94 46.91 -38.23
N ASP A 147 -4.75 47.25 -38.70
CA ASP A 147 -4.43 48.43 -39.50
C ASP A 147 -4.56 48.18 -41.00
N ASN A 148 -5.13 47.05 -41.41
CA ASN A 148 -5.39 46.73 -42.81
C ASN A 148 -6.43 47.69 -43.40
N ALA A 149 -6.07 48.46 -44.42
CA ALA A 149 -6.90 49.46 -45.09
C ALA A 149 -8.07 48.86 -45.90
N PHE A 150 -8.04 47.55 -46.21
CA PHE A 150 -9.09 46.89 -47.00
C PHE A 150 -10.16 46.20 -46.18
N VAL A 151 -10.05 46.19 -44.81
CA VAL A 151 -11.11 45.65 -43.98
C VAL A 151 -12.29 46.63 -43.89
N THR A 152 -13.50 46.09 -43.97
CA THR A 152 -14.73 46.85 -43.86
C THR A 152 -15.29 46.87 -42.45
N LEU A 153 -14.85 45.95 -41.59
CA LEU A 153 -15.18 45.83 -40.17
C LEU A 153 -13.94 45.90 -39.30
N ASN A 154 -13.83 46.91 -38.42
CA ASN A 154 -12.70 47.05 -37.49
C ASN A 154 -13.12 47.79 -36.21
N PRO A 155 -13.07 47.19 -34.99
CA PRO A 155 -12.76 45.79 -34.79
C PRO A 155 -13.88 44.86 -35.30
N GLN A 156 -13.47 43.66 -35.71
CA GLN A 156 -14.40 42.58 -36.02
C GLN A 156 -14.44 41.57 -34.85
N TYR A 157 -15.59 40.90 -34.73
CA TYR A 157 -15.88 39.94 -33.68
C TYR A 157 -16.30 38.60 -34.28
N PRO A 158 -15.34 37.80 -34.82
CA PRO A 158 -15.65 36.44 -35.24
C PRO A 158 -15.91 35.57 -34.02
N SER A 159 -16.96 34.78 -34.07
CA SER A 159 -17.31 33.77 -33.07
C SER A 159 -17.57 32.43 -33.76
N SER A 160 -17.32 31.32 -33.07
CA SER A 160 -17.60 30.00 -33.57
C SER A 160 -17.99 29.04 -32.44
N LEU A 161 -18.98 28.21 -32.72
CA LEU A 161 -19.33 27.04 -31.90
C LEU A 161 -19.00 25.80 -32.70
N ALA A 162 -18.12 24.96 -32.16
CA ALA A 162 -17.70 23.72 -32.82
C ALA A 162 -17.97 22.52 -31.93
N LEU A 163 -18.58 21.49 -32.49
CA LEU A 163 -18.87 20.21 -31.90
C LEU A 163 -18.15 19.14 -32.71
N PHE A 164 -17.29 18.34 -32.08
CA PHE A 164 -16.60 17.24 -32.72
C PHE A 164 -16.83 15.95 -31.96
N VAL A 165 -17.06 14.87 -32.68
CA VAL A 165 -17.18 13.53 -32.16
C VAL A 165 -16.31 12.62 -32.99
N THR A 166 -15.49 11.81 -32.32
CA THR A 166 -14.67 10.78 -32.98
C THR A 166 -15.00 9.42 -32.40
N GLN A 167 -15.45 8.51 -33.24
CA GLN A 167 -15.82 7.15 -32.89
C GLN A 167 -14.80 6.17 -33.49
N PRO A 168 -14.01 5.47 -32.67
CA PRO A 168 -13.16 4.39 -33.18
C PRO A 168 -14.03 3.21 -33.65
N LEU A 169 -13.74 2.69 -34.85
CA LEU A 169 -14.47 1.58 -35.45
C LEU A 169 -13.75 0.24 -35.31
N LEU A 170 -12.40 0.26 -35.30
CA LEU A 170 -11.58 -0.93 -35.15
C LEU A 170 -10.72 -0.85 -33.89
N ARG A 171 -9.55 -0.21 -33.95
CA ARG A 171 -8.62 -0.04 -32.84
C ARG A 171 -9.22 0.91 -31.80
N GLY A 172 -9.23 0.50 -30.53
CA GLY A 172 -9.78 1.32 -29.43
C GLY A 172 -11.30 1.21 -29.25
N ARG A 173 -12.03 0.45 -30.12
CA ARG A 173 -13.47 0.27 -29.94
C ARG A 173 -13.83 -0.63 -28.76
N ARG A 174 -13.13 -1.77 -28.59
CA ARG A 174 -13.39 -2.73 -27.51
C ARG A 174 -12.58 -2.39 -26.27
N VAL A 175 -11.29 -2.13 -26.44
CA VAL A 175 -10.35 -1.84 -25.37
C VAL A 175 -9.49 -0.64 -25.80
N ASP A 176 -9.59 0.45 -25.08
CA ASP A 176 -8.69 1.60 -25.19
C ASP A 176 -7.81 1.72 -23.94
N ALA A 177 -6.90 2.69 -23.94
CA ALA A 177 -5.97 2.90 -22.85
C ALA A 177 -6.68 3.23 -21.52
N ALA A 178 -7.76 4.03 -21.56
CA ALA A 178 -8.51 4.45 -20.37
C ALA A 178 -9.28 3.27 -19.77
N ARG A 179 -10.04 2.52 -20.59
CA ARG A 179 -10.77 1.32 -20.12
C ARG A 179 -9.84 0.23 -19.61
N ARG A 180 -8.70 0.02 -20.29
CA ARG A 180 -7.65 -0.87 -19.79
C ARG A 180 -7.15 -0.43 -18.41
N GLN A 181 -6.86 0.87 -18.24
CA GLN A 181 -6.36 1.41 -16.97
C GLN A 181 -7.36 1.21 -15.83
N VAL A 182 -8.66 1.40 -16.08
CA VAL A 182 -9.72 1.12 -15.10
C VAL A 182 -9.77 -0.37 -14.74
N GLU A 183 -9.70 -1.26 -15.74
CA GLU A 183 -9.74 -2.70 -15.48
C GLU A 183 -8.49 -3.15 -14.70
N VAL A 184 -7.31 -2.64 -15.06
CA VAL A 184 -6.07 -2.91 -14.31
C VAL A 184 -6.16 -2.37 -12.88
N ALA A 185 -6.74 -1.18 -12.66
CA ALA A 185 -6.92 -0.63 -11.32
C ALA A 185 -7.87 -1.50 -10.47
N LYS A 186 -8.97 -2.00 -11.04
CA LYS A 186 -9.88 -2.94 -10.36
C LYS A 186 -9.17 -4.24 -9.99
N ARG A 187 -8.40 -4.83 -10.91
CA ARG A 187 -7.61 -6.03 -10.63
C ARG A 187 -6.54 -5.78 -9.57
N ASN A 188 -5.96 -4.57 -9.55
CA ASN A 188 -5.00 -4.20 -8.50
C ASN A 188 -5.68 -4.11 -7.12
N GLN A 189 -6.91 -3.63 -7.04
CA GLN A 189 -7.70 -3.66 -5.81
C GLN A 189 -7.93 -5.11 -5.34
N GLU A 190 -8.41 -6.01 -6.22
CA GLU A 190 -8.57 -7.44 -5.91
C GLU A 190 -7.26 -8.09 -5.44
N LEU A 191 -6.13 -7.72 -6.08
CA LEU A 191 -4.80 -8.19 -5.69
C LEU A 191 -4.43 -7.74 -4.28
N THR A 192 -4.69 -6.49 -3.96
CA THR A 192 -4.43 -5.90 -2.64
C THR A 192 -5.28 -6.57 -1.56
N GLU A 193 -6.55 -6.90 -1.85
CA GLU A 193 -7.42 -7.66 -0.95
C GLU A 193 -6.88 -9.08 -0.69
N ALA A 194 -6.36 -9.76 -1.72
CA ALA A 194 -5.72 -11.07 -1.55
C ALA A 194 -4.42 -10.99 -0.73
N GLN A 195 -3.63 -9.92 -0.90
CA GLN A 195 -2.44 -9.64 -0.09
C GLN A 195 -2.80 -9.33 1.36
N PHE A 196 -3.86 -8.57 1.59
CA PHE A 196 -4.38 -8.30 2.93
C PHE A 196 -4.78 -9.60 3.64
N ARG A 197 -5.51 -10.49 2.95
CA ARG A 197 -5.87 -11.81 3.49
C ARG A 197 -4.64 -12.61 3.88
N GLN A 198 -3.60 -12.62 3.04
CA GLN A 198 -2.33 -13.28 3.36
C GLN A 198 -1.70 -12.66 4.63
N ARG A 199 -1.65 -11.32 4.73
CA ARG A 199 -1.07 -10.63 5.89
C ARG A 199 -1.81 -10.97 7.18
N VAL A 200 -3.14 -11.01 7.16
CA VAL A 200 -3.95 -11.40 8.32
C VAL A 200 -3.64 -12.85 8.74
N MET A 201 -3.51 -13.78 7.78
CA MET A 201 -3.14 -15.17 8.08
C MET A 201 -1.75 -15.27 8.70
N ASP A 202 -0.78 -14.48 8.21
CA ASP A 202 0.59 -14.49 8.72
C ASP A 202 0.65 -13.86 10.14
N VAL A 203 -0.09 -12.79 10.40
CA VAL A 203 -0.20 -12.19 11.74
C VAL A 203 -0.90 -13.15 12.70
N ALA A 204 -2.00 -13.81 12.27
CA ALA A 204 -2.69 -14.79 13.09
C ALA A 204 -1.76 -15.95 13.50
N LEU A 205 -0.93 -16.45 12.58
CA LEU A 205 0.08 -17.46 12.89
C LEU A 205 1.12 -16.94 13.88
N GLN A 206 1.61 -15.71 13.70
CA GLN A 206 2.61 -15.13 14.61
C GLN A 206 2.06 -14.96 16.02
N VAL A 207 0.81 -14.52 16.15
CA VAL A 207 0.13 -14.39 17.45
C VAL A 207 -0.04 -15.75 18.12
N GLU A 208 -0.48 -16.76 17.37
CA GLU A 208 -0.66 -18.12 17.88
C GLU A 208 0.67 -18.73 18.34
N GLN A 209 1.73 -18.57 17.56
CA GLN A 209 3.07 -19.02 17.95
C GLN A 209 3.59 -18.29 19.20
N ALA A 210 3.46 -16.97 19.27
CA ALA A 210 3.89 -16.19 20.43
C ALA A 210 3.07 -16.52 21.68
N TYR A 211 1.78 -16.83 21.53
CA TYR A 211 0.91 -17.26 22.61
C TYR A 211 1.39 -18.61 23.22
N TRP A 212 1.67 -19.60 22.37
CA TRP A 212 2.15 -20.91 22.83
C TRP A 212 3.58 -20.84 23.40
N ASP A 213 4.42 -19.95 22.89
CA ASP A 213 5.73 -19.67 23.51
C ASP A 213 5.56 -19.04 24.90
N LEU A 214 4.54 -18.19 25.12
CA LEU A 214 4.22 -17.65 26.43
C LEU A 214 3.71 -18.73 27.39
N VAL A 215 2.84 -19.63 26.92
CA VAL A 215 2.37 -20.80 27.68
C VAL A 215 3.57 -21.63 28.17
N PHE A 216 4.46 -21.99 27.25
CA PHE A 216 5.69 -22.72 27.59
C PHE A 216 6.57 -21.97 28.59
N ALA A 217 6.81 -20.66 28.38
CA ALA A 217 7.70 -19.89 29.24
C ALA A 217 7.18 -19.79 30.68
N ARG A 218 5.85 -19.67 30.86
CA ARG A 218 5.21 -19.68 32.18
C ARG A 218 5.30 -21.05 32.85
N GLU A 219 4.98 -22.10 32.11
CA GLU A 219 5.04 -23.45 32.65
C GLU A 219 6.47 -23.83 33.05
N ASN A 220 7.48 -23.50 32.21
CA ASN A 220 8.86 -23.71 32.51
C ASN A 220 9.35 -22.98 33.77
N LEU A 221 8.91 -21.70 33.93
CA LEU A 221 9.19 -20.95 35.17
C LEU A 221 8.54 -21.62 36.39
N SER A 222 7.31 -22.10 36.25
CA SER A 222 6.59 -22.83 37.30
C SER A 222 7.32 -24.11 37.70
N VAL A 223 7.76 -24.92 36.74
CA VAL A 223 8.52 -26.14 36.95
C VAL A 223 9.85 -25.87 37.67
N LEU A 224 10.59 -24.84 37.23
CA LEU A 224 11.88 -24.48 37.84
C LEU A 224 11.70 -23.91 39.26
N SER A 225 10.65 -23.10 39.48
CA SER A 225 10.33 -22.56 40.80
C SER A 225 9.92 -23.65 41.78
N ALA A 226 9.09 -24.60 41.35
CA ALA A 226 8.73 -25.77 42.15
C ALA A 226 9.97 -26.65 42.45
N GLY A 227 10.90 -26.79 41.47
CA GLY A 227 12.15 -27.46 41.67
C GLY A 227 13.06 -26.80 42.70
N LEU A 228 13.12 -25.46 42.69
CA LEU A 228 13.86 -24.67 43.66
C LEU A 228 13.27 -24.81 45.08
N ASP A 229 11.94 -24.76 45.22
CA ASP A 229 11.27 -24.97 46.53
C ASP A 229 11.50 -26.36 47.10
N LEU A 230 11.45 -27.37 46.25
CA LEU A 230 11.77 -28.74 46.64
C LEU A 230 13.25 -28.89 47.10
N ASN A 231 14.16 -28.25 46.37
CA ASN A 231 15.58 -28.24 46.76
C ASN A 231 15.84 -27.48 48.08
N ASN A 232 15.14 -26.32 48.30
CA ASN A 232 15.22 -25.61 49.58
C ASN A 232 14.86 -26.53 50.76
N ARG A 233 13.76 -27.29 50.65
CA ARG A 233 13.36 -28.27 51.67
C ARG A 233 14.43 -29.34 51.89
N LEU A 234 15.08 -29.78 50.83
CA LEU A 234 16.17 -30.78 50.92
C LEU A 234 17.41 -30.21 51.62
N VAL A 235 17.82 -28.96 51.33
CA VAL A 235 18.91 -28.27 52.03
C VAL A 235 18.60 -28.17 53.55
N ASP A 236 17.37 -27.75 53.91
CA ASP A 236 16.98 -27.63 55.32
C ASP A 236 16.93 -28.98 56.02
N ALA A 237 16.54 -30.06 55.32
CA ALA A 237 16.56 -31.43 55.86
C ALA A 237 18.01 -31.90 56.07
N ASN A 238 18.91 -31.69 55.10
CA ASN A 238 20.32 -32.07 55.19
C ASN A 238 21.03 -31.32 56.34
N ARG A 239 20.77 -30.03 56.52
CA ARG A 239 21.32 -29.25 57.62
C ARG A 239 20.95 -29.86 58.95
N ARG A 240 19.66 -30.20 59.18
CA ARG A 240 19.20 -30.85 60.40
C ARG A 240 19.87 -32.21 60.63
N MET A 241 20.12 -33.01 59.55
CA MET A 241 20.80 -34.28 59.67
C MET A 241 22.29 -34.12 60.02
N VAL A 242 22.97 -33.12 59.52
CA VAL A 242 24.35 -32.77 59.88
C VAL A 242 24.44 -32.32 61.32
N ASP A 243 23.49 -31.46 61.79
CA ASP A 243 23.41 -30.99 63.18
C ASP A 243 23.19 -32.17 64.16
N GLN A 244 22.50 -33.21 63.72
CA GLN A 244 22.29 -34.46 64.46
C GLN A 244 23.42 -35.47 64.34
N GLY A 245 24.46 -35.17 63.53
CA GLY A 245 25.61 -36.06 63.30
C GLY A 245 25.31 -37.27 62.41
N VAL A 246 24.20 -37.28 61.67
CA VAL A 246 23.72 -38.39 60.83
C VAL A 246 24.21 -38.26 59.36
N ALA A 247 24.52 -37.02 58.92
CA ALA A 247 25.01 -36.74 57.55
C ALA A 247 26.35 -35.99 57.57
N ALA A 248 27.09 -36.05 56.47
CA ALA A 248 28.36 -35.35 56.31
C ALA A 248 28.14 -33.88 55.92
N PRO A 249 28.97 -32.92 56.39
CA PRO A 249 28.85 -31.53 56.02
C PRO A 249 28.91 -31.29 54.51
N ILE A 250 29.57 -32.14 53.74
CA ILE A 250 29.67 -32.05 52.27
C ILE A 250 28.29 -32.23 51.60
N ASP A 251 27.39 -33.00 52.16
CA ASP A 251 26.04 -33.22 51.64
C ASP A 251 25.22 -31.92 51.63
N VAL A 252 25.45 -31.03 52.60
CA VAL A 252 24.83 -29.68 52.62
C VAL A 252 25.41 -28.82 51.52
N VAL A 253 26.72 -28.87 51.31
CA VAL A 253 27.38 -28.09 50.25
C VAL A 253 26.89 -28.50 48.85
N GLU A 254 26.70 -29.79 48.59
CA GLU A 254 26.14 -30.31 47.34
C GLU A 254 24.71 -29.79 47.10
N ALA A 255 23.85 -29.87 48.12
CA ALA A 255 22.47 -29.38 48.04
C ALA A 255 22.40 -27.86 47.90
N GLU A 256 23.29 -27.09 48.53
CA GLU A 256 23.42 -25.64 48.37
C GLU A 256 23.92 -25.23 46.97
N THR A 257 24.87 -26.00 46.42
CA THR A 257 25.34 -25.81 45.05
C THR A 257 24.20 -26.00 44.05
N GLN A 258 23.41 -27.05 44.21
CA GLN A 258 22.23 -27.29 43.38
C GLN A 258 21.18 -26.20 43.53
N ARG A 259 20.98 -25.71 44.77
CA ARG A 259 20.10 -24.56 45.02
C ARG A 259 20.54 -23.31 44.25
N ALA A 260 21.84 -23.00 44.25
CA ALA A 260 22.42 -21.88 43.51
C ALA A 260 22.19 -22.00 42.00
N ASN A 261 22.41 -23.20 41.44
CA ASN A 261 22.17 -23.50 40.03
C ASN A 261 20.68 -23.36 39.65
N LEU A 262 19.78 -23.92 40.46
CA LEU A 262 18.33 -23.79 40.21
C LEU A 262 17.86 -22.34 40.31
N ARG A 263 18.39 -21.55 41.27
CA ARG A 263 18.10 -20.14 41.42
C ARG A 263 18.54 -19.35 40.17
N GLN A 264 19.72 -19.66 39.62
CA GLN A 264 20.18 -19.05 38.37
C GLN A 264 19.23 -19.39 37.20
N ASN A 265 18.81 -20.67 37.10
CA ASN A 265 17.88 -21.11 36.05
C ASN A 265 16.49 -20.42 36.17
N VAL A 266 15.98 -20.20 37.39
CA VAL A 266 14.74 -19.49 37.65
C VAL A 266 14.86 -18.04 37.17
N PHE A 267 15.95 -17.33 37.44
CA PHE A 267 16.14 -15.96 36.96
C PHE A 267 16.27 -15.89 35.42
N ALA A 268 16.94 -16.87 34.80
CA ALA A 268 17.02 -16.97 33.34
C ALA A 268 15.64 -17.24 32.71
N ALA A 269 14.83 -18.11 33.33
CA ALA A 269 13.46 -18.39 32.90
C ALA A 269 12.54 -17.16 33.04
N GLN A 270 12.68 -16.39 34.13
CA GLN A 270 11.92 -15.12 34.32
C GLN A 270 12.28 -14.10 33.25
N THR A 271 13.55 -13.96 32.89
CA THR A 271 14.01 -13.09 31.80
C THR A 271 13.41 -13.54 30.46
N THR A 272 13.42 -14.85 30.20
CA THR A 272 12.83 -15.45 28.99
C THR A 272 11.33 -15.20 28.93
N LEU A 273 10.60 -15.41 30.04
CA LEU A 273 9.17 -15.12 30.14
C LEU A 273 8.87 -13.65 29.79
N THR A 274 9.63 -12.71 30.36
CA THR A 274 9.43 -11.28 30.09
C THR A 274 9.64 -10.95 28.61
N ARG A 275 10.65 -11.54 27.98
CA ARG A 275 10.95 -11.34 26.55
C ARG A 275 9.83 -11.89 25.67
N VAL A 276 9.39 -13.11 25.92
CA VAL A 276 8.32 -13.76 25.14
C VAL A 276 7.00 -13.02 25.30
N GLU A 277 6.67 -12.61 26.54
CA GLU A 277 5.48 -11.80 26.80
C GLU A 277 5.52 -10.47 26.05
N ASN A 278 6.67 -9.78 26.05
CA ASN A 278 6.83 -8.54 25.29
C ASN A 278 6.71 -8.77 23.77
N THR A 279 7.17 -9.91 23.25
CA THR A 279 6.97 -10.28 21.84
C THR A 279 5.47 -10.40 21.50
N LEU A 280 4.69 -11.04 22.37
CA LEU A 280 3.24 -11.12 22.18
C LEU A 280 2.59 -9.73 22.31
N LYS A 281 2.98 -8.91 23.30
CA LYS A 281 2.46 -7.54 23.48
C LYS A 281 2.69 -6.65 22.26
N VAL A 282 3.83 -6.78 21.58
CA VAL A 282 4.09 -6.04 20.32
C VAL A 282 3.06 -6.37 19.23
N LEU A 283 2.56 -7.61 19.19
CA LEU A 283 1.54 -8.02 18.23
C LEU A 283 0.14 -7.55 18.60
N LEU A 284 -0.13 -7.32 19.91
CA LEU A 284 -1.44 -6.96 20.43
C LEU A 284 -1.63 -5.45 20.66
N ALA A 285 -0.54 -4.73 20.96
CA ALA A 285 -0.59 -3.34 21.36
C ALA A 285 -0.74 -2.41 20.14
N PRO A 286 -1.66 -1.45 20.17
CA PRO A 286 -1.78 -0.44 19.11
C PRO A 286 -0.62 0.58 19.13
N ASP A 287 -0.07 0.85 20.31
CA ASP A 287 0.96 1.86 20.53
C ASP A 287 1.80 1.59 21.80
N PRO A 288 2.95 2.27 22.01
CA PRO A 288 3.80 2.07 23.17
C PRO A 288 3.18 2.52 24.51
N SER A 289 2.09 3.28 24.51
CA SER A 289 1.40 3.78 25.70
C SER A 289 0.22 2.88 26.15
N ALA A 290 -0.09 1.83 25.37
CA ALA A 290 -1.20 0.93 25.66
C ALA A 290 -1.07 0.27 27.04
N GLY A 291 -2.17 0.17 27.78
CA GLY A 291 -2.21 -0.38 29.13
C GLY A 291 -1.74 -1.84 29.24
N ILE A 292 -1.70 -2.59 28.12
CA ILE A 292 -1.20 -3.96 28.07
C ILE A 292 0.27 -4.07 28.49
N TRP A 293 1.07 -3.01 28.33
CA TRP A 293 2.48 -3.00 28.72
C TRP A 293 2.67 -3.07 30.25
N SER A 294 1.70 -2.60 31.02
CA SER A 294 1.77 -2.57 32.48
C SER A 294 1.22 -3.83 33.16
N VAL A 295 0.74 -4.82 32.41
CA VAL A 295 0.15 -6.04 32.97
C VAL A 295 0.93 -7.29 32.54
N ALA A 296 0.99 -8.29 33.44
CA ALA A 296 1.48 -9.63 33.12
C ALA A 296 0.36 -10.41 32.40
N LEU A 297 0.68 -11.03 31.27
CA LEU A 297 -0.28 -11.84 30.51
C LEU A 297 -0.33 -13.26 31.06
N ALA A 298 -1.50 -13.75 31.44
CA ALA A 298 -1.74 -15.11 31.87
C ALA A 298 -2.54 -15.88 30.81
N PRO A 299 -1.93 -16.79 30.05
CA PRO A 299 -2.64 -17.60 29.08
C PRO A 299 -3.60 -18.57 29.78
N THR A 300 -4.84 -18.64 29.29
CA THR A 300 -5.89 -19.50 29.86
C THR A 300 -6.26 -20.68 28.97
N THR A 301 -5.91 -20.65 27.67
CA THR A 301 -6.24 -21.72 26.73
C THR A 301 -5.27 -22.90 26.95
N SER A 302 -5.83 -24.07 27.19
CA SER A 302 -5.06 -25.30 27.28
C SER A 302 -4.70 -25.84 25.89
N PRO A 303 -3.54 -26.50 25.72
CA PRO A 303 -3.17 -27.17 24.48
C PRO A 303 -4.26 -28.17 24.05
N THR A 304 -4.74 -28.04 22.82
CA THR A 304 -5.79 -28.91 22.28
C THR A 304 -5.16 -30.14 21.63
N THR A 305 -5.70 -31.31 21.94
CA THR A 305 -5.35 -32.52 21.20
C THR A 305 -6.06 -32.47 19.84
N PRO A 306 -5.34 -32.66 18.72
CA PRO A 306 -5.96 -32.54 17.40
C PRO A 306 -7.05 -33.59 17.20
N ALA A 307 -8.21 -33.15 16.71
CA ALA A 307 -9.21 -34.01 16.09
C ALA A 307 -8.64 -34.63 14.79
N ALA A 308 -9.25 -35.68 14.32
CA ALA A 308 -8.84 -36.56 13.21
C ALA A 308 -7.83 -36.03 12.18
N GLU A 309 -6.84 -36.85 11.86
CA GLU A 309 -5.82 -36.54 10.84
C GLU A 309 -6.44 -36.40 9.46
N MET A 310 -6.16 -35.27 8.80
CA MET A 310 -6.52 -35.06 7.40
C MET A 310 -5.57 -35.88 6.51
N ALA A 311 -6.08 -36.61 5.51
CA ALA A 311 -5.23 -37.29 4.53
C ALA A 311 -4.37 -36.26 3.76
N LEU A 312 -3.13 -36.60 3.44
CA LEU A 312 -2.17 -35.72 2.77
C LEU A 312 -2.74 -35.11 1.47
N ASP A 313 -3.35 -35.94 0.63
CA ASP A 313 -3.88 -35.48 -0.66
C ASP A 313 -5.04 -34.48 -0.48
N ALA A 314 -5.88 -34.71 0.53
CA ALA A 314 -6.96 -33.78 0.88
C ALA A 314 -6.41 -32.45 1.42
N ALA A 315 -5.35 -32.48 2.24
CA ALA A 315 -4.70 -31.30 2.77
C ALA A 315 -4.02 -30.46 1.67
N VAL A 316 -3.29 -31.11 0.76
CA VAL A 316 -2.67 -30.44 -0.40
C VAL A 316 -3.76 -29.84 -1.33
N LYS A 317 -4.82 -30.59 -1.61
CA LYS A 317 -5.93 -30.08 -2.45
C LYS A 317 -6.63 -28.88 -1.81
N ALA A 318 -6.86 -28.92 -0.50
CA ALA A 318 -7.43 -27.78 0.23
C ALA A 318 -6.51 -26.57 0.16
N ALA A 319 -5.20 -26.75 0.38
CA ALA A 319 -4.23 -25.68 0.29
C ALA A 319 -4.17 -25.03 -1.09
N LEU A 320 -4.13 -25.82 -2.16
CA LEU A 320 -4.13 -25.32 -3.53
C LEU A 320 -5.42 -24.53 -3.89
N GLY A 321 -6.54 -24.79 -3.19
CA GLY A 321 -7.80 -24.06 -3.39
C GLY A 321 -7.95 -22.78 -2.56
N SER A 322 -7.26 -22.66 -1.41
CA SER A 322 -7.51 -21.62 -0.40
C SER A 322 -6.37 -20.64 -0.17
N ARG A 323 -5.15 -20.96 -0.68
CA ARG A 323 -3.95 -20.12 -0.44
C ARG A 323 -4.03 -18.80 -1.20
N PRO A 324 -3.90 -17.65 -0.49
CA PRO A 324 -3.96 -16.32 -1.11
C PRO A 324 -2.87 -16.08 -2.16
N GLU A 325 -1.71 -16.70 -2.04
CA GLU A 325 -0.60 -16.57 -2.99
C GLU A 325 -0.99 -17.09 -4.40
N LEU A 326 -1.79 -18.14 -4.48
CA LEU A 326 -2.30 -18.66 -5.75
C LEU A 326 -3.42 -17.76 -6.31
N GLN A 327 -4.25 -17.18 -5.43
CA GLN A 327 -5.24 -16.19 -5.82
C GLN A 327 -4.57 -14.95 -6.43
N GLN A 328 -3.50 -14.43 -5.83
CA GLN A 328 -2.72 -13.30 -6.35
C GLN A 328 -2.18 -13.58 -7.77
N LEU A 329 -1.67 -14.80 -8.01
CA LEU A 329 -1.19 -15.19 -9.34
C LEU A 329 -2.34 -15.31 -10.35
N SER A 330 -3.52 -15.74 -9.93
CA SER A 330 -4.70 -15.80 -10.80
C SER A 330 -5.16 -14.41 -11.22
N ILE A 331 -5.14 -13.43 -10.29
CA ILE A 331 -5.44 -12.01 -10.57
C ILE A 331 -4.38 -11.41 -11.48
N SER A 332 -3.10 -11.68 -11.23
CA SER A 332 -2.00 -11.24 -12.09
C SER A 332 -2.13 -11.78 -13.52
N SER A 333 -2.56 -13.04 -13.67
CA SER A 333 -2.87 -13.65 -14.97
C SER A 333 -4.04 -12.95 -15.66
N ALA A 334 -5.10 -12.60 -14.92
CA ALA A 334 -6.24 -11.85 -15.46
C ALA A 334 -5.83 -10.43 -15.91
N THR A 335 -5.01 -9.74 -15.11
CA THR A 335 -4.43 -8.44 -15.47
C THR A 335 -3.61 -8.52 -16.75
N ASN A 336 -2.77 -9.55 -16.86
CA ASN A 336 -1.96 -9.74 -18.07
C ASN A 336 -2.82 -10.06 -19.30
N ARG A 337 -3.93 -10.80 -19.15
CA ARG A 337 -4.89 -11.01 -20.25
C ARG A 337 -5.48 -9.70 -20.74
N THR A 338 -5.91 -8.81 -19.83
CA THR A 338 -6.40 -7.47 -20.18
C THR A 338 -5.34 -6.69 -20.97
N ASN A 339 -4.07 -6.74 -20.55
CA ASN A 339 -2.96 -6.11 -21.26
C ASN A 339 -2.72 -6.75 -22.64
N THR A 340 -2.77 -8.07 -22.75
CA THR A 340 -2.60 -8.80 -24.02
C THR A 340 -3.72 -8.45 -25.02
N ASP A 341 -4.96 -8.36 -24.54
CA ASP A 341 -6.10 -7.99 -25.39
C ASP A 341 -5.99 -6.53 -25.87
N PHE A 342 -5.51 -5.63 -25.01
CA PHE A 342 -5.20 -4.26 -25.39
C PHE A 342 -4.08 -4.20 -26.44
N PHE A 343 -2.94 -4.88 -26.24
CA PHE A 343 -1.84 -4.86 -27.21
C PHE A 343 -2.21 -5.54 -28.52
N ARG A 344 -3.05 -6.58 -28.48
CA ARG A 344 -3.60 -7.19 -29.70
C ARG A 344 -4.51 -6.23 -30.47
N ASP A 345 -5.29 -5.41 -29.75
CA ASP A 345 -6.12 -4.37 -30.36
C ASP A 345 -5.25 -3.25 -30.96
N GLN A 346 -4.16 -2.85 -30.26
CA GLN A 346 -3.21 -1.83 -30.73
C GLN A 346 -2.46 -2.24 -32.02
N ALA A 347 -2.33 -3.53 -32.30
CA ALA A 347 -1.72 -4.02 -33.54
C ALA A 347 -2.66 -3.89 -34.76
N ARG A 348 -3.94 -3.56 -34.55
CA ARG A 348 -4.92 -3.37 -35.63
C ARG A 348 -4.76 -1.99 -36.30
N PRO A 349 -5.19 -1.85 -37.56
CA PRO A 349 -5.37 -0.55 -38.20
C PRO A 349 -6.30 0.35 -37.37
N GLN A 350 -6.02 1.64 -37.33
CA GLN A 350 -6.94 2.61 -36.76
C GLN A 350 -7.90 3.11 -37.83
N VAL A 351 -9.18 2.95 -37.58
CA VAL A 351 -10.26 3.46 -38.43
C VAL A 351 -11.23 4.20 -37.53
N ASP A 352 -11.34 5.50 -37.73
CA ASP A 352 -12.20 6.37 -36.93
C ASP A 352 -13.26 7.02 -37.82
N LEU A 353 -14.48 7.04 -37.35
CA LEU A 353 -15.55 7.90 -37.89
C LEU A 353 -15.46 9.25 -37.19
N VAL A 354 -15.31 10.32 -37.95
CA VAL A 354 -15.22 11.69 -37.45
C VAL A 354 -16.46 12.44 -37.88
N GLY A 355 -17.16 13.05 -36.93
CA GLY A 355 -18.27 13.96 -37.18
C GLY A 355 -17.96 15.33 -36.58
N GLY A 356 -18.19 16.37 -37.36
CA GLY A 356 -17.98 17.74 -36.94
C GLY A 356 -19.17 18.62 -37.34
N TYR A 357 -19.60 19.50 -36.44
CA TYR A 357 -20.54 20.57 -36.70
C TYR A 357 -19.92 21.86 -36.20
N THR A 358 -19.87 22.87 -37.07
CA THR A 358 -19.39 24.21 -36.69
C THR A 358 -20.39 25.25 -37.17
N SER A 359 -20.80 26.14 -36.29
CA SER A 359 -21.55 27.36 -36.64
C SER A 359 -20.62 28.55 -36.46
N ALA A 360 -20.64 29.48 -37.41
CA ALA A 360 -19.85 30.69 -37.35
C ALA A 360 -20.75 31.94 -37.22
N GLY A 361 -20.28 32.90 -36.47
CA GLY A 361 -20.90 34.22 -36.37
C GLY A 361 -19.84 35.28 -36.58
N LEU A 362 -20.21 36.33 -37.30
CA LEU A 362 -19.37 37.50 -37.53
C LEU A 362 -20.16 38.77 -37.24
N ALA A 363 -19.56 39.72 -36.55
CA ALA A 363 -20.02 41.08 -36.45
C ALA A 363 -18.83 42.03 -36.35
N GLY A 364 -19.05 43.31 -36.52
CA GLY A 364 -18.00 44.31 -36.35
C GLY A 364 -18.54 45.73 -36.47
N ARG A 365 -17.68 46.69 -36.23
CA ARG A 365 -17.98 48.09 -36.47
C ARG A 365 -17.50 48.45 -37.86
N THR A 366 -18.36 49.13 -38.65
CA THR A 366 -17.99 49.64 -39.96
C THR A 366 -16.77 50.54 -39.85
N PHE A 367 -15.78 50.28 -40.67
CA PHE A 367 -14.53 51.01 -40.71
C PHE A 367 -14.33 51.60 -42.10
N VAL A 368 -14.19 52.91 -42.15
CA VAL A 368 -13.77 53.61 -43.38
C VAL A 368 -12.36 54.09 -43.13
N SER A 369 -11.41 53.60 -43.92
CA SER A 369 -10.02 54.02 -43.79
C SER A 369 -9.90 55.53 -44.10
N GLN A 370 -9.34 56.30 -43.16
CA GLN A 370 -9.10 57.73 -43.37
C GLN A 370 -8.10 58.04 -44.50
N THR A 371 -7.27 57.06 -44.84
CA THR A 371 -6.33 57.18 -45.95
C THR A 371 -6.96 56.85 -47.31
N GLY A 372 -8.24 56.54 -47.35
CA GLY A 372 -8.94 56.06 -48.53
C GLY A 372 -8.61 54.63 -48.92
N ASN A 373 -9.41 54.04 -49.79
CA ASN A 373 -9.06 52.74 -50.35
C ASN A 373 -7.84 52.92 -51.27
N PRO A 374 -6.69 52.23 -51.05
CA PRO A 374 -5.47 52.37 -51.87
C PRO A 374 -5.74 52.18 -53.37
N LEU A 375 -6.74 51.38 -53.74
CA LEU A 375 -7.12 51.21 -55.16
C LEU A 375 -7.82 52.44 -55.71
N THR A 376 -8.75 53.01 -54.95
CA THR A 376 -9.47 54.22 -55.39
C THR A 376 -8.57 55.43 -55.31
N SER A 377 -7.71 55.59 -54.36
CA SER A 377 -6.72 56.67 -54.28
C SER A 377 -5.69 56.64 -55.42
N SER A 378 -5.32 55.47 -55.89
CA SER A 378 -4.42 55.33 -57.06
C SER A 378 -5.04 55.83 -58.37
N PHE A 379 -6.35 55.80 -58.47
CA PHE A 379 -7.11 56.36 -59.60
C PHE A 379 -7.57 57.79 -59.41
N GLY A 380 -7.37 58.38 -58.23
CA GLY A 380 -7.76 59.76 -57.91
C GLY A 380 -7.30 60.76 -58.93
N PRO A 381 -6.04 60.82 -59.31
CA PRO A 381 -5.57 61.75 -60.35
C PRO A 381 -6.24 61.55 -61.74
N LEU A 382 -6.60 60.27 -62.04
CA LEU A 382 -7.30 59.93 -63.29
C LEU A 382 -8.73 60.44 -63.25
N PHE A 383 -9.43 60.27 -62.12
CA PHE A 383 -10.80 60.79 -61.96
C PHE A 383 -10.84 62.30 -61.92
N GLU A 384 -9.90 62.99 -61.32
CA GLU A 384 -9.74 64.41 -61.30
C GLU A 384 -9.58 64.96 -62.72
N ARG A 385 -8.75 64.29 -63.53
CA ARG A 385 -8.55 64.64 -64.92
C ARG A 385 -9.79 64.38 -65.78
N ILE A 386 -10.48 63.24 -65.54
CA ILE A 386 -11.74 62.94 -66.24
C ILE A 386 -12.77 64.01 -65.89
N ASN A 387 -12.94 64.44 -64.64
CA ASN A 387 -13.86 65.47 -64.20
C ASN A 387 -13.48 66.84 -64.76
N THR A 388 -12.20 67.17 -64.86
CA THR A 388 -11.75 68.40 -65.51
C THR A 388 -12.11 68.38 -66.99
N LEU A 389 -11.94 67.26 -67.70
CA LEU A 389 -12.37 67.14 -69.12
C LEU A 389 -13.92 67.17 -69.25
N SER A 390 -14.64 66.51 -68.33
CA SER A 390 -16.11 66.55 -68.34
C SER A 390 -16.63 67.94 -68.14
N ASN A 391 -16.07 68.77 -67.24
CA ASN A 391 -16.39 70.15 -67.06
C ASN A 391 -16.14 71.01 -68.29
N VAL A 392 -15.04 70.80 -69.03
CA VAL A 392 -14.75 71.52 -70.30
C VAL A 392 -15.76 71.17 -71.39
N GLN A 393 -16.31 69.96 -71.40
CA GLN A 393 -17.28 69.44 -72.36
C GLN A 393 -18.74 69.67 -71.92
N GLY A 394 -18.98 70.33 -70.77
CA GLY A 394 -20.31 70.53 -70.23
C GLY A 394 -21.05 69.28 -69.75
N LEU A 395 -20.30 68.21 -69.53
CA LEU A 395 -20.84 66.96 -69.02
C LEU A 395 -20.85 66.96 -67.47
N PRO A 396 -21.86 66.38 -66.82
CA PRO A 396 -21.87 66.28 -65.37
C PRO A 396 -20.58 65.54 -64.89
N PRO A 397 -19.97 66.01 -63.77
CA PRO A 397 -18.78 65.38 -63.24
C PRO A 397 -19.08 63.92 -62.85
N LEU A 398 -18.11 63.07 -63.13
CA LEU A 398 -18.16 61.66 -62.68
C LEU A 398 -18.12 61.70 -61.16
N VAL A 399 -19.28 61.57 -60.55
CA VAL A 399 -19.33 61.36 -59.08
C VAL A 399 -18.93 59.96 -58.82
N ILE A 400 -17.69 59.77 -58.29
CA ILE A 400 -17.40 58.53 -57.64
C ILE A 400 -18.34 58.55 -56.43
N SER A 401 -19.44 57.85 -56.54
CA SER A 401 -20.19 57.49 -55.37
C SER A 401 -19.23 56.57 -54.53
N GLY A 402 -18.38 57.25 -53.74
CA GLY A 402 -17.87 56.64 -52.51
C GLY A 402 -19.13 56.51 -51.68
N GLY A 403 -19.95 55.53 -52.04
CA GLY A 403 -21.16 55.23 -51.33
C GLY A 403 -20.84 55.13 -49.86
N SER A 404 -21.54 55.88 -49.07
CA SER A 404 -21.60 55.66 -47.60
C SER A 404 -22.14 54.26 -47.25
N ASP A 405 -22.46 53.48 -48.29
CA ASP A 405 -22.85 52.10 -48.15
C ASP A 405 -21.57 51.28 -48.11
N SER A 406 -21.16 50.90 -46.89
CA SER A 406 -19.94 50.12 -46.61
C SER A 406 -19.94 48.75 -47.31
N GLY A 407 -20.95 48.40 -48.11
CA GLY A 407 -21.13 47.11 -48.74
C GLY A 407 -21.23 45.94 -47.73
N VAL A 408 -21.29 46.27 -46.45
CA VAL A 408 -21.40 45.29 -45.39
C VAL A 408 -22.87 45.05 -45.09
N PRO A 409 -23.35 43.82 -45.14
CA PRO A 409 -24.72 43.50 -44.74
C PRO A 409 -25.02 44.01 -43.34
N ALA A 410 -26.21 44.59 -43.15
CA ALA A 410 -26.63 45.16 -41.86
C ALA A 410 -26.60 44.13 -40.72
N THR A 411 -26.73 42.84 -41.05
CA THR A 411 -26.60 41.70 -40.12
C THR A 411 -25.21 41.55 -39.49
N PHE A 412 -24.15 42.09 -40.11
CA PHE A 412 -22.77 42.05 -39.58
C PHE A 412 -22.39 43.34 -38.83
N ILE A 413 -23.25 44.33 -38.83
CA ILE A 413 -22.95 45.59 -38.15
C ILE A 413 -23.38 45.50 -36.69
N GLY A 414 -22.42 45.54 -35.77
CA GLY A 414 -22.70 45.46 -34.34
C GLY A 414 -21.48 45.05 -33.50
N GLY A 415 -21.73 44.82 -32.23
CA GLY A 415 -20.74 44.37 -31.29
C GLY A 415 -20.68 42.83 -31.17
N VAL A 416 -20.01 42.34 -30.12
CA VAL A 416 -19.92 40.92 -29.79
C VAL A 416 -21.30 40.23 -29.68
N GLY A 417 -22.32 40.94 -29.11
CA GLY A 417 -23.68 40.39 -29.01
C GLY A 417 -24.29 40.08 -30.36
N GLN A 418 -24.07 40.94 -31.40
CA GLN A 418 -24.55 40.68 -32.76
C GLN A 418 -23.86 39.45 -33.38
N SER A 419 -22.55 39.26 -33.12
CA SER A 419 -21.84 38.05 -33.54
C SER A 419 -22.43 36.78 -32.93
N PHE A 420 -22.85 36.83 -31.66
CA PHE A 420 -23.54 35.71 -31.01
C PHE A 420 -24.94 35.48 -31.60
N THR A 421 -25.68 36.54 -31.88
CA THR A 421 -26.98 36.41 -32.55
C THR A 421 -26.81 35.71 -33.91
N ASN A 422 -25.83 36.12 -34.72
CA ASN A 422 -25.56 35.50 -36.02
C ASN A 422 -25.10 34.03 -35.86
N LEU A 423 -24.31 33.76 -34.83
CA LEU A 423 -23.89 32.40 -34.50
C LEU A 423 -25.08 31.49 -34.19
N PHE A 424 -26.00 31.94 -33.32
CA PHE A 424 -27.14 31.11 -32.88
C PHE A 424 -28.28 31.06 -33.91
N ARG A 425 -28.34 31.99 -34.86
CA ARG A 425 -29.22 31.87 -36.03
C ARG A 425 -28.81 30.76 -36.98
N GLN A 426 -27.55 30.25 -36.82
CA GLN A 426 -27.00 29.17 -37.64
C GLN A 426 -27.02 29.51 -39.17
N ASP A 427 -26.79 30.77 -39.50
CA ASP A 427 -26.78 31.22 -40.89
C ASP A 427 -25.55 30.67 -41.65
N PHE A 428 -24.47 30.27 -40.93
CA PHE A 428 -23.23 29.80 -41.50
C PHE A 428 -22.79 28.45 -40.89
N PRO A 429 -23.58 27.39 -41.10
CA PRO A 429 -23.22 26.06 -40.59
C PRO A 429 -22.19 25.38 -41.50
N SER A 430 -21.29 24.64 -40.90
CA SER A 430 -20.40 23.71 -41.58
C SER A 430 -20.56 22.33 -40.94
N VAL A 431 -20.79 21.31 -41.76
CA VAL A 431 -20.91 19.93 -41.34
C VAL A 431 -19.79 19.12 -41.98
N GLU A 432 -19.07 18.39 -41.16
CA GLU A 432 -18.00 17.48 -41.58
C GLU A 432 -18.36 16.07 -41.18
N VAL A 433 -18.32 15.13 -42.11
CA VAL A 433 -18.39 13.68 -41.82
C VAL A 433 -17.29 13.03 -42.62
N GLY A 434 -16.41 12.32 -41.92
CA GLY A 434 -15.24 11.72 -42.54
C GLY A 434 -14.84 10.40 -41.87
N VAL A 435 -14.08 9.61 -42.59
CA VAL A 435 -13.43 8.43 -42.10
C VAL A 435 -11.92 8.66 -42.14
N ARG A 436 -11.29 8.53 -40.97
CA ARG A 436 -9.84 8.62 -40.85
C ARG A 436 -9.26 7.22 -40.72
N VAL A 437 -8.37 6.86 -41.62
CA VAL A 437 -7.66 5.58 -41.63
C VAL A 437 -6.19 5.85 -41.36
N SER A 438 -5.62 5.20 -40.34
CA SER A 438 -4.19 5.27 -40.02
C SER A 438 -3.61 3.86 -39.94
N LEU A 439 -2.62 3.61 -40.78
CA LEU A 439 -1.93 2.32 -40.91
C LEU A 439 -0.44 2.55 -40.62
N PRO A 440 0.12 1.98 -39.54
CA PRO A 440 1.57 1.99 -39.38
C PRO A 440 2.19 1.03 -40.41
N PHE A 441 3.14 1.49 -41.26
CA PHE A 441 3.83 0.64 -42.21
C PHE A 441 4.62 -0.50 -41.53
N HIS A 442 5.11 -0.28 -40.31
CA HIS A 442 5.77 -1.27 -39.48
C HIS A 442 5.22 -1.16 -38.08
N GLY A 443 4.42 -2.12 -37.67
CA GLY A 443 3.81 -2.18 -36.33
C GLY A 443 4.74 -2.68 -35.22
N ARG A 444 6.10 -2.54 -35.38
CA ARG A 444 7.10 -3.14 -34.47
C ARG A 444 6.85 -2.92 -32.99
N ALA A 445 6.44 -1.72 -32.61
CA ALA A 445 6.16 -1.44 -31.21
C ALA A 445 4.93 -2.21 -30.69
N ALA A 446 3.86 -2.28 -31.47
CA ALA A 446 2.65 -3.01 -31.10
C ALA A 446 2.92 -4.53 -31.07
N GLU A 447 3.65 -5.05 -32.04
CA GLU A 447 4.04 -6.46 -32.10
C GLU A 447 4.96 -6.85 -30.94
N ALA A 448 5.97 -6.01 -30.61
CA ALA A 448 6.87 -6.24 -29.50
C ALA A 448 6.13 -6.22 -28.15
N ASN A 449 5.20 -5.27 -27.95
CA ASN A 449 4.38 -5.21 -26.74
C ASN A 449 3.45 -6.43 -26.61
N LEU A 450 2.86 -6.89 -27.72
CA LEU A 450 2.06 -8.11 -27.75
C LEU A 450 2.92 -9.34 -27.40
N ALA A 451 4.07 -9.48 -28.07
CA ALA A 451 5.01 -10.58 -27.81
C ALA A 451 5.47 -10.57 -26.34
N SER A 452 5.83 -9.40 -25.80
CA SER A 452 6.19 -9.24 -24.38
C SER A 452 5.08 -9.68 -23.45
N SER A 453 3.82 -9.32 -23.72
CA SER A 453 2.68 -9.73 -22.89
C SER A 453 2.41 -11.25 -22.94
N LEU A 454 2.70 -11.91 -24.08
CA LEU A 454 2.58 -13.36 -24.21
C LEU A 454 3.71 -14.09 -23.45
N VAL A 455 4.93 -13.55 -23.46
CA VAL A 455 6.04 -14.05 -22.64
C VAL A 455 5.73 -13.88 -21.16
N GLU A 456 5.13 -12.75 -20.78
CA GLU A 456 4.69 -12.49 -19.41
C GLU A 456 3.62 -13.49 -18.95
N ALA A 457 2.66 -13.86 -19.82
CA ALA A 457 1.68 -14.90 -19.52
C ALA A 457 2.36 -16.24 -19.19
N ARG A 458 3.37 -16.61 -19.99
CA ARG A 458 4.17 -17.83 -19.75
C ARG A 458 4.96 -17.74 -18.44
N ARG A 459 5.53 -16.57 -18.13
CA ARG A 459 6.25 -16.33 -16.86
C ARG A 459 5.32 -16.53 -15.67
N ILE A 460 4.12 -15.96 -15.70
CA ILE A 460 3.12 -16.11 -14.61
C ILE A 460 2.71 -17.58 -14.45
N GLU A 461 2.55 -18.32 -15.54
CA GLU A 461 2.22 -19.76 -15.48
C GLU A 461 3.34 -20.58 -14.83
N LEU A 462 4.60 -20.29 -15.17
CA LEU A 462 5.75 -20.95 -14.53
C LEU A 462 5.87 -20.59 -13.05
N GLN A 463 5.64 -19.32 -12.68
CA GLN A 463 5.56 -18.89 -11.29
C GLN A 463 4.45 -19.60 -10.53
N ARG A 464 3.28 -19.78 -11.15
CA ARG A 464 2.18 -20.53 -10.54
C ARG A 464 2.61 -21.96 -10.21
N ARG A 465 3.23 -22.67 -11.14
CA ARG A 465 3.74 -24.04 -10.89
C ARG A 465 4.77 -24.05 -9.76
N GLN A 466 5.65 -23.05 -9.72
CA GLN A 466 6.64 -22.92 -8.64
C GLN A 466 5.95 -22.75 -7.28
N VAL A 467 4.94 -21.88 -7.19
CA VAL A 467 4.20 -21.65 -5.94
C VAL A 467 3.36 -22.88 -5.57
N GLU A 468 2.73 -23.57 -6.54
CA GLU A 468 2.00 -24.82 -6.30
C GLU A 468 2.92 -25.91 -5.68
N ASN A 469 4.15 -26.05 -6.20
CA ASN A 469 5.13 -26.95 -5.63
C ASN A 469 5.58 -26.54 -4.22
N ALA A 470 5.78 -25.24 -3.99
CA ALA A 470 6.14 -24.71 -2.66
C ALA A 470 5.01 -24.93 -1.65
N VAL A 471 3.76 -24.67 -2.03
CA VAL A 471 2.58 -24.95 -1.19
C VAL A 471 2.46 -26.42 -0.86
N ALA A 472 2.67 -27.30 -1.85
CA ALA A 472 2.63 -28.75 -1.61
C ALA A 472 3.75 -29.23 -0.68
N ALA A 473 4.94 -28.62 -0.75
CA ALA A 473 6.05 -28.87 0.17
C ALA A 473 5.76 -28.35 1.57
N ASP A 474 5.24 -27.11 1.71
CA ASP A 474 4.84 -26.51 2.98
C ASP A 474 3.83 -27.39 3.74
N VAL A 475 2.81 -27.90 3.05
CA VAL A 475 1.80 -28.77 3.66
C VAL A 475 2.43 -30.07 4.14
N ARG A 476 3.31 -30.71 3.32
CA ARG A 476 4.00 -31.95 3.71
C ARG A 476 4.89 -31.72 4.92
N ASN A 477 5.67 -30.63 4.93
CA ASN A 477 6.54 -30.27 6.03
C ASN A 477 5.74 -30.00 7.32
N ALA A 478 4.64 -29.26 7.22
CA ALA A 478 3.77 -28.97 8.36
C ALA A 478 3.10 -30.23 8.91
N MET A 479 2.63 -31.15 8.07
CA MET A 479 2.08 -32.43 8.51
C MET A 479 3.13 -33.31 9.19
N GLN A 480 4.33 -33.37 8.62
CA GLN A 480 5.44 -34.11 9.24
C GLN A 480 5.84 -33.49 10.58
N ALA A 481 5.88 -32.16 10.68
CA ALA A 481 6.17 -31.47 11.93
C ALA A 481 5.13 -31.79 13.03
N VAL A 482 3.84 -31.83 12.69
CA VAL A 482 2.77 -32.22 13.63
C VAL A 482 2.94 -33.69 14.06
N ALA A 483 3.19 -34.60 13.12
CA ALA A 483 3.40 -36.03 13.45
C ALA A 483 4.61 -36.22 14.35
N SER A 484 5.72 -35.55 14.06
CA SER A 484 6.95 -35.59 14.88
C SER A 484 6.71 -34.96 16.27
N ALA A 485 6.02 -33.81 16.35
CA ALA A 485 5.72 -33.16 17.62
C ALA A 485 4.81 -34.03 18.50
N ARG A 486 3.84 -34.75 17.92
CA ARG A 486 2.98 -35.68 18.64
C ARG A 486 3.79 -36.84 19.24
N ALA A 487 4.65 -37.48 18.44
CA ALA A 487 5.52 -38.57 18.93
C ALA A 487 6.50 -38.05 20.00
N THR A 488 7.03 -36.83 19.85
CA THR A 488 7.88 -36.18 20.86
C THR A 488 7.12 -35.92 22.16
N LEU A 489 5.89 -35.47 22.11
CA LEU A 489 5.05 -35.24 23.28
C LEU A 489 4.74 -36.57 24.03
N GLU A 490 4.41 -37.61 23.29
CA GLU A 490 4.18 -38.95 23.87
C GLU A 490 5.43 -39.45 24.60
N ALA A 491 6.59 -39.40 23.95
CA ALA A 491 7.86 -39.80 24.53
C ALA A 491 8.24 -38.93 25.76
N ALA A 492 8.04 -37.60 25.69
CA ALA A 492 8.32 -36.69 26.80
C ALA A 492 7.36 -36.91 27.99
N THR A 493 6.12 -37.28 27.71
CA THR A 493 5.12 -37.62 28.74
C THR A 493 5.51 -38.89 29.47
N ASP A 494 5.91 -39.92 28.74
CA ASP A 494 6.40 -41.17 29.32
C ASP A 494 7.71 -40.97 30.09
N ALA A 495 8.66 -40.23 29.56
CA ALA A 495 9.89 -39.88 30.25
C ALA A 495 9.64 -39.16 31.58
N THR A 496 8.67 -38.21 31.56
CA THR A 496 8.28 -37.47 32.80
C THR A 496 7.67 -38.41 33.83
N ARG A 497 6.75 -39.29 33.43
CA ARG A 497 6.14 -40.29 34.31
C ARG A 497 7.16 -41.21 34.94
N LEU A 498 8.11 -41.70 34.14
CA LEU A 498 9.19 -42.59 34.64
C LEU A 498 10.18 -41.85 35.54
N ALA A 499 10.55 -40.59 35.21
CA ALA A 499 11.43 -39.77 36.04
C ALA A 499 10.77 -39.45 37.40
N GLU A 500 9.46 -39.26 37.43
CA GLU A 500 8.69 -39.04 38.66
C GLU A 500 8.66 -40.27 39.56
N GLN A 501 8.49 -41.46 38.98
CA GLN A 501 8.60 -42.73 39.71
C GLN A 501 10.00 -42.94 40.28
N GLN A 502 11.04 -42.65 39.46
CA GLN A 502 12.43 -42.76 39.91
C GLN A 502 12.74 -41.81 41.06
N TYR A 503 12.33 -40.54 40.94
CA TYR A 503 12.53 -39.54 41.98
C TYR A 503 11.83 -39.97 43.29
N THR A 504 10.57 -40.36 43.23
CA THR A 504 9.78 -40.79 44.39
C THR A 504 10.38 -42.04 45.05
N SER A 505 10.87 -42.99 44.25
CA SER A 505 11.56 -44.17 44.75
C SER A 505 12.87 -43.82 45.45
N GLU A 506 13.68 -42.93 44.87
CA GLU A 506 14.97 -42.53 45.44
C GLU A 506 14.79 -41.70 46.71
N GLN A 507 13.77 -40.85 46.76
CA GLN A 507 13.39 -40.10 47.97
C GLN A 507 13.06 -41.05 49.12
N ARG A 508 12.26 -42.10 48.88
CA ARG A 508 11.90 -43.09 49.92
C ARG A 508 13.14 -43.88 50.39
N LYS A 509 14.09 -44.24 49.50
CA LYS A 509 15.35 -44.87 49.87
C LYS A 509 16.21 -43.96 50.73
N PHE A 510 16.25 -42.67 50.40
CA PHE A 510 16.99 -41.69 51.16
C PHE A 510 16.38 -41.51 52.56
N GLU A 511 15.07 -41.43 52.67
CA GLU A 511 14.36 -41.38 53.96
C GLU A 511 14.58 -42.65 54.79
N ALA A 512 14.76 -43.81 54.16
CA ALA A 512 15.11 -45.09 54.81
C ALA A 512 16.62 -45.25 55.11
N GLY A 513 17.46 -44.27 54.78
CA GLY A 513 18.90 -44.30 55.02
C GLY A 513 19.70 -45.21 54.04
N THR A 514 19.09 -45.67 52.94
CA THR A 514 19.70 -46.60 51.97
C THR A 514 20.15 -45.90 50.68
N SER A 515 20.06 -44.59 50.59
CA SER A 515 20.53 -43.76 49.48
C SER A 515 21.24 -42.50 49.98
N THR A 516 21.89 -41.76 49.05
CA THR A 516 22.61 -40.50 49.35
C THR A 516 21.90 -39.30 48.78
N VAL A 517 22.19 -38.11 49.29
CA VAL A 517 21.73 -36.82 48.79
C VAL A 517 22.04 -36.66 47.30
N PHE A 518 23.21 -37.10 46.87
CA PHE A 518 23.65 -37.02 45.46
C PHE A 518 22.65 -37.68 44.51
N PHE A 519 22.20 -38.91 44.80
CA PHE A 519 21.25 -39.61 43.95
C PHE A 519 19.87 -38.92 43.95
N VAL A 520 19.40 -38.39 45.07
CA VAL A 520 18.14 -37.63 45.15
C VAL A 520 18.23 -36.38 44.29
N LEU A 521 19.31 -35.59 44.39
CA LEU A 521 19.55 -34.39 43.57
C LEU A 521 19.64 -34.73 42.07
N GLN A 522 20.30 -35.83 41.72
CA GLN A 522 20.38 -36.30 40.34
C GLN A 522 18.98 -36.64 39.77
N ARG A 523 18.16 -37.38 40.52
CA ARG A 523 16.79 -37.73 40.09
C ARG A 523 15.88 -36.51 40.04
N GLN A 524 16.03 -35.57 40.99
CA GLN A 524 15.32 -34.30 40.98
C GLN A 524 15.65 -33.48 39.73
N SER A 525 16.92 -33.36 39.38
CA SER A 525 17.36 -32.65 38.18
C SER A 525 16.80 -33.29 36.90
N ALA A 526 16.80 -34.62 36.83
CA ALA A 526 16.22 -35.39 35.73
C ALA A 526 14.70 -35.12 35.61
N LEU A 527 13.97 -35.12 36.73
CA LEU A 527 12.53 -34.83 36.75
C LEU A 527 12.22 -33.40 36.30
N ILE A 528 12.96 -32.40 36.78
CA ILE A 528 12.77 -30.99 36.36
C ILE A 528 12.99 -30.87 34.84
N ASN A 529 14.06 -31.50 34.32
CA ASN A 529 14.36 -31.46 32.88
C ASN A 529 13.27 -32.13 32.04
N THR A 530 12.78 -33.32 32.44
CA THR A 530 11.69 -33.98 31.69
C THR A 530 10.38 -33.24 31.72
N ARG A 531 10.01 -32.60 32.85
CA ARG A 531 8.82 -31.73 32.94
C ARG A 531 8.94 -30.54 32.03
N SER A 532 10.11 -29.85 31.97
CA SER A 532 10.34 -28.73 31.04
C SER A 532 10.30 -29.20 29.59
N GLN A 533 10.84 -30.38 29.26
CA GLN A 533 10.75 -30.95 27.92
C GLN A 533 9.33 -31.31 27.51
N ARG A 534 8.50 -31.85 28.45
CA ARG A 534 7.08 -32.10 28.18
C ARG A 534 6.34 -30.81 27.89
N ALA A 535 6.49 -29.77 28.73
CA ALA A 535 5.88 -28.48 28.50
C ALA A 535 6.30 -27.87 27.14
N ARG A 536 7.56 -28.06 26.76
CA ARG A 536 8.05 -27.63 25.44
C ARG A 536 7.38 -28.40 24.29
N ALA A 537 7.27 -29.73 24.43
CA ALA A 537 6.64 -30.58 23.42
C ALA A 537 5.13 -30.25 23.23
N GLU A 538 4.41 -29.93 24.32
CA GLU A 538 3.02 -29.47 24.27
C GLU A 538 2.88 -28.17 23.47
N ALA A 539 3.73 -27.19 23.73
CA ALA A 539 3.75 -25.92 22.98
C ALA A 539 4.13 -26.12 21.51
N ASP A 540 5.15 -26.96 21.23
CA ASP A 540 5.61 -27.23 19.88
C ASP A 540 4.56 -27.99 19.04
N LEU A 541 3.77 -28.89 19.65
CA LEU A 541 2.62 -29.51 18.97
C LEU A 541 1.58 -28.47 18.60
N SER A 542 1.22 -27.57 19.52
CA SER A 542 0.25 -26.51 19.28
C SER A 542 0.71 -25.56 18.18
N LYS A 543 1.99 -25.17 18.17
CA LYS A 543 2.58 -24.35 17.09
C LYS A 543 2.61 -25.09 15.75
N GLY A 544 2.88 -26.40 15.77
CA GLY A 544 2.82 -27.25 14.57
C GLY A 544 1.42 -27.29 13.96
N LEU A 545 0.38 -27.37 14.80
CA LEU A 545 -1.01 -27.30 14.35
C LEU A 545 -1.39 -25.93 13.75
N ALA A 546 -0.95 -24.84 14.37
CA ALA A 546 -1.11 -23.49 13.83
C ALA A 546 -0.45 -23.36 12.44
N GLN A 547 0.77 -23.87 12.32
CA GLN A 547 1.50 -23.90 11.05
C GLN A 547 0.77 -24.73 9.98
N LEU A 548 0.21 -25.88 10.35
CA LEU A 548 -0.58 -26.71 9.44
C LEU A 548 -1.87 -26.00 8.99
N ASN A 549 -2.56 -25.31 9.90
CA ASN A 549 -3.74 -24.51 9.59
C ASN A 549 -3.41 -23.36 8.60
N ARG A 550 -2.28 -22.70 8.79
CA ARG A 550 -1.79 -21.68 7.85
C ARG A 550 -1.38 -22.31 6.51
N ALA A 551 -0.66 -23.42 6.51
CA ALA A 551 -0.21 -24.11 5.31
C ALA A 551 -1.37 -24.61 4.44
N THR A 552 -2.46 -25.06 5.08
CA THR A 552 -3.70 -25.49 4.41
C THR A 552 -4.65 -24.34 4.09
N GLY A 553 -4.31 -23.08 4.45
CA GLY A 553 -5.16 -21.90 4.22
C GLY A 553 -6.37 -21.78 5.15
N ARG A 554 -6.47 -22.61 6.20
CA ARG A 554 -7.63 -22.72 7.08
C ARG A 554 -7.54 -21.96 8.39
N ILE A 555 -6.43 -21.28 8.65
CA ILE A 555 -6.19 -20.62 9.96
C ILE A 555 -7.30 -19.62 10.32
N LEU A 556 -7.85 -18.89 9.36
CA LEU A 556 -8.95 -17.95 9.58
C LEU A 556 -10.25 -18.67 9.89
N ASP A 557 -10.52 -19.76 9.17
CA ASP A 557 -11.76 -20.56 9.34
C ASP A 557 -11.78 -21.26 10.71
N VAL A 558 -10.64 -21.82 11.14
CA VAL A 558 -10.50 -22.50 12.43
C VAL A 558 -10.78 -21.54 13.59
N HIS A 559 -10.33 -20.29 13.48
CA HIS A 559 -10.57 -19.26 14.50
C HIS A 559 -11.83 -18.42 14.22
N GLN A 560 -12.68 -18.79 13.25
CA GLN A 560 -13.92 -18.10 12.88
C GLN A 560 -13.70 -16.59 12.58
N ILE A 561 -12.52 -16.25 12.03
CA ILE A 561 -12.17 -14.89 11.67
C ILE A 561 -12.83 -14.56 10.32
N THR A 562 -13.88 -13.73 10.36
CA THR A 562 -14.49 -13.18 9.16
C THR A 562 -13.79 -11.87 8.80
N LEU A 563 -13.17 -11.84 7.63
CA LEU A 563 -12.68 -10.60 7.03
C LEU A 563 -13.89 -9.91 6.41
N SER A 564 -14.59 -9.10 7.19
CA SER A 564 -15.64 -8.23 6.65
C SER A 564 -14.97 -7.25 5.71
N GLY A 565 -15.13 -7.45 4.41
CA GLY A 565 -14.86 -6.44 3.40
C GLY A 565 -15.89 -5.31 3.58
N GLN A 566 -15.45 -4.18 4.10
CA GLN A 566 -16.15 -2.92 4.01
C GLN A 566 -15.47 -2.03 2.98
#